data_ac0e07f649535259942b53728d055fb3
#
_entry.id   ac0e07f649535259942b53728d055fb3
#
_cell.length_a   1.000
_cell.length_b   1.000
_cell.length_c   1.000
_cell.angle_alpha   90.00
_cell.angle_beta   90.00
_cell.angle_gamma   90.00
#
_symmetry.space_group_name_H-M   'P 1'
#
loop_
_entity.id
_entity.type
_entity.pdbx_description
1 polymer ?
#
loop_
_entity_poly.entity_id
_entity_poly.type
_entity_poly.pdbx_seq_one_letter_code
_entity_poly.pdbx_strand_id
1 'polypeptide(L)'
;MNEMDTRFANQYNIQWFPGHMTKTLRMMEQEIQHVDASLVLLDARIPLSSLNPEIERITARKPKLYALNKADLADPAVTEEWIKYFRAADAGCVAISAKQKGGANAVKAAIEKELAGLLERRQNRGMGGAKTQVMLCGIPNVGKSTFINTFAGSARAKAADRPGVTKGKQWVSTDKFDLLDMPGVLWKKFDSKTIASNLAFIGSIKDDILDVEELAMNLLDEVRRNCLLYTS
;
A
#
# COMPACT_ATOMS: atom_id res chain seq x y z
N MET A 1 -21.77 18.96 -16.06
CA MET A 1 -21.92 18.03 -14.92
C MET A 1 -23.30 17.44 -15.08
N ASN A 2 -23.38 16.20 -15.57
CA ASN A 2 -24.66 15.57 -15.97
C ASN A 2 -25.42 15.06 -14.72
N GLU A 3 -26.77 15.13 -14.75
CA GLU A 3 -27.65 14.60 -13.69
C GLU A 3 -27.43 13.12 -13.37
N MET A 4 -26.83 12.37 -14.29
CA MET A 4 -26.40 10.99 -14.07
C MET A 4 -25.26 10.88 -13.05
N ASP A 5 -24.32 11.83 -13.05
CA ASP A 5 -23.18 11.86 -12.11
C ASP A 5 -23.62 12.10 -10.65
N THR A 6 -24.72 12.84 -10.44
CA THR A 6 -25.22 13.15 -9.09
C THR A 6 -26.04 12.02 -8.47
N ARG A 7 -26.75 11.22 -9.26
CA ARG A 7 -27.47 10.03 -8.76
C ARG A 7 -26.52 8.95 -8.30
N PHE A 8 -25.44 8.72 -9.04
CA PHE A 8 -24.42 7.72 -8.70
C PHE A 8 -23.57 8.13 -7.49
N ALA A 9 -23.25 9.43 -7.33
CA ALA A 9 -22.50 9.89 -6.16
C ALA A 9 -23.27 9.67 -4.84
N ASN A 10 -24.59 9.67 -4.87
CA ASN A 10 -25.44 9.38 -3.71
C ASN A 10 -25.61 7.87 -3.44
N GLN A 11 -25.47 7.02 -4.45
CA GLN A 11 -25.65 5.57 -4.35
C GLN A 11 -24.40 4.87 -3.79
N TYR A 12 -23.20 5.39 -4.09
CA TYR A 12 -21.91 4.93 -3.54
C TYR A 12 -21.40 5.82 -2.42
N ASN A 13 -22.28 6.36 -1.60
CA ASN A 13 -21.89 6.89 -0.29
C ASN A 13 -21.53 5.68 0.60
N ILE A 14 -20.47 4.94 0.18
CA ILE A 14 -19.92 3.81 0.92
C ILE A 14 -19.32 4.38 2.20
N GLN A 15 -20.17 4.61 3.20
CA GLN A 15 -19.77 4.96 4.56
C GLN A 15 -19.30 3.70 5.32
N TRP A 16 -18.54 2.84 4.63
CA TRP A 16 -17.99 1.67 5.26
C TRP A 16 -16.63 2.00 5.87
N PHE A 17 -16.68 2.47 7.09
CA PHE A 17 -15.49 2.70 7.89
C PHE A 17 -15.66 2.01 9.24
N PRO A 18 -15.33 0.71 9.33
CA PRO A 18 -15.44 -0.04 10.57
C PRO A 18 -14.64 0.61 11.69
N GLY A 19 -15.15 0.54 12.93
CA GLY A 19 -14.50 1.16 14.10
C GLY A 19 -13.05 0.69 14.34
N HIS A 20 -12.69 -0.53 13.88
CA HIS A 20 -11.32 -1.01 13.94
C HIS A 20 -10.34 -0.19 13.06
N MET A 21 -10.80 0.40 11.95
CA MET A 21 -9.94 1.26 11.10
C MET A 21 -9.61 2.58 11.79
N THR A 22 -10.58 3.18 12.51
CA THR A 22 -10.30 4.36 13.36
C THR A 22 -9.25 4.03 14.42
N LYS A 23 -9.36 2.86 15.05
CA LYS A 23 -8.39 2.40 16.05
C LYS A 23 -7.01 2.20 15.43
N THR A 24 -6.95 1.64 14.22
CA THR A 24 -5.69 1.44 13.50
C THR A 24 -5.03 2.77 13.12
N LEU A 25 -5.78 3.76 12.62
CA LEU A 25 -5.21 5.08 12.31
C LEU A 25 -4.64 5.76 13.55
N ARG A 26 -5.35 5.73 14.69
CA ARG A 26 -4.81 6.25 15.96
C ARG A 26 -3.54 5.52 16.40
N MET A 27 -3.50 4.21 16.22
CA MET A 27 -2.30 3.42 16.52
C MET A 27 -1.14 3.81 15.59
N MET A 28 -1.39 4.03 14.29
CA MET A 28 -0.37 4.55 13.36
C MET A 28 0.16 5.91 13.80
N GLU A 29 -0.72 6.84 14.21
CA GLU A 29 -0.33 8.17 14.71
C GLU A 29 0.59 8.10 15.95
N GLN A 30 0.36 7.12 16.81
CA GLN A 30 1.22 6.89 18.00
C GLN A 30 2.56 6.27 17.62
N GLU A 31 2.53 5.26 16.76
CA GLU A 31 3.73 4.47 16.42
C GLU A 31 4.66 5.17 15.43
N ILE A 32 4.16 6.08 14.58
CA ILE A 32 4.99 6.75 13.57
C ILE A 32 6.15 7.54 14.19
N GLN A 33 6.00 8.01 15.41
CA GLN A 33 7.05 8.74 16.11
C GLN A 33 8.25 7.86 16.48
N HIS A 34 8.03 6.57 16.66
CA HIS A 34 9.01 5.59 17.12
C HIS A 34 9.75 4.88 15.99
N VAL A 35 9.40 5.13 14.74
CA VAL A 35 10.06 4.52 13.57
C VAL A 35 10.93 5.52 12.82
N ASP A 36 11.88 5.01 12.05
CA ASP A 36 12.82 5.82 11.26
C ASP A 36 12.24 6.26 9.93
N ALA A 37 11.41 5.41 9.32
CA ALA A 37 10.81 5.62 8.01
C ALA A 37 9.44 4.93 7.90
N SER A 38 8.72 5.26 6.84
CA SER A 38 7.50 4.59 6.42
C SER A 38 7.68 3.91 5.06
N LEU A 39 7.19 2.69 4.94
CA LEU A 39 7.05 1.95 3.71
C LEU A 39 5.56 1.82 3.39
N VAL A 40 5.10 2.48 2.35
CA VAL A 40 3.70 2.47 1.92
C VAL A 40 3.56 1.53 0.73
N LEU A 41 2.87 0.39 0.93
CA LEU A 41 2.53 -0.50 -0.16
C LEU A 41 1.32 0.02 -0.93
N LEU A 42 1.50 0.18 -2.24
CA LEU A 42 0.46 0.53 -3.20
C LEU A 42 0.24 -0.64 -4.18
N ASP A 43 -0.92 -0.72 -4.79
CA ASP A 43 -1.18 -1.68 -5.87
C ASP A 43 -0.75 -1.04 -7.21
N ALA A 44 0.20 -1.67 -7.90
CA ALA A 44 0.77 -1.14 -9.13
C ALA A 44 -0.27 -0.95 -10.27
N ARG A 45 -1.40 -1.66 -10.20
CA ARG A 45 -2.49 -1.53 -11.18
C ARG A 45 -3.31 -0.25 -11.00
N ILE A 46 -3.34 0.29 -9.76
CA ILE A 46 -4.13 1.46 -9.38
C ILE A 46 -3.38 2.33 -8.35
N PRO A 47 -2.18 2.85 -8.64
CA PRO A 47 -1.31 3.46 -7.64
C PRO A 47 -1.97 4.60 -6.86
N LEU A 48 -2.59 5.57 -7.54
CA LEU A 48 -3.29 6.70 -6.87
C LEU A 48 -4.52 6.26 -6.10
N SER A 49 -5.33 5.35 -6.65
CA SER A 49 -6.53 4.87 -5.96
C SER A 49 -6.19 4.04 -4.71
N SER A 50 -5.01 3.45 -4.67
CA SER A 50 -4.50 2.71 -3.49
C SER A 50 -3.76 3.59 -2.49
N LEU A 51 -3.50 4.86 -2.81
CA LEU A 51 -2.85 5.83 -1.96
C LEU A 51 -3.86 6.40 -0.95
N ASN A 52 -3.79 5.94 0.29
CA ASN A 52 -4.69 6.38 1.35
C ASN A 52 -4.28 7.75 1.91
N PRO A 53 -5.11 8.80 1.79
CA PRO A 53 -4.78 10.16 2.23
C PRO A 53 -4.51 10.25 3.75
N GLU A 54 -5.14 9.41 4.58
CA GLU A 54 -4.86 9.38 6.01
C GLU A 54 -3.47 8.80 6.31
N ILE A 55 -3.05 7.76 5.57
CA ILE A 55 -1.68 7.25 5.68
C ILE A 55 -0.69 8.32 5.24
N GLU A 56 -0.98 9.05 4.15
CA GLU A 56 -0.15 10.15 3.66
C GLU A 56 0.02 11.23 4.73
N ARG A 57 -1.07 11.65 5.35
CA ARG A 57 -1.06 12.64 6.44
C ARG A 57 -0.23 12.18 7.64
N ILE A 58 -0.41 10.94 8.08
CA ILE A 58 0.28 10.38 9.26
C ILE A 58 1.79 10.26 8.99
N THR A 59 2.16 9.84 7.79
CA THR A 59 3.57 9.57 7.43
C THR A 59 4.31 10.80 6.88
N ALA A 60 3.67 11.95 6.74
CA ALA A 60 4.20 13.14 6.06
C ALA A 60 5.56 13.65 6.59
N ARG A 61 5.85 13.44 7.89
CA ARG A 61 7.07 13.94 8.55
C ARG A 61 8.22 12.93 8.59
N LYS A 62 8.04 11.75 8.01
CA LYS A 62 9.06 10.69 7.99
C LYS A 62 9.57 10.45 6.59
N PRO A 63 10.83 10.05 6.43
CA PRO A 63 11.29 9.50 5.17
C PRO A 63 10.34 8.43 4.68
N LYS A 64 9.94 8.52 3.40
CA LYS A 64 8.89 7.69 2.84
C LYS A 64 9.37 6.95 1.61
N LEU A 65 9.07 5.66 1.57
CA LEU A 65 9.26 4.81 0.40
C LEU A 65 7.91 4.25 -0.05
N TYR A 66 7.58 4.40 -1.31
CA TYR A 66 6.47 3.70 -1.95
C TYR A 66 6.95 2.41 -2.60
N ALA A 67 6.21 1.32 -2.38
CA ALA A 67 6.42 0.07 -3.10
C ALA A 67 5.17 -0.26 -3.90
N LEU A 68 5.26 -0.16 -5.23
CA LEU A 68 4.20 -0.52 -6.16
C LEU A 68 4.19 -2.05 -6.28
N ASN A 69 3.38 -2.70 -5.45
CA ASN A 69 3.29 -4.16 -5.41
C ASN A 69 2.37 -4.71 -6.51
N LYS A 70 2.53 -5.98 -6.85
CA LYS A 70 1.84 -6.65 -7.96
C LYS A 70 2.19 -6.04 -9.32
N ALA A 71 3.42 -5.54 -9.48
CA ALA A 71 3.91 -4.97 -10.73
C ALA A 71 3.91 -5.99 -11.88
N ASP A 72 3.94 -7.29 -11.56
CA ASP A 72 3.75 -8.40 -12.50
C ASP A 72 2.36 -8.46 -13.14
N LEU A 73 1.38 -7.73 -12.59
CA LEU A 73 -0.01 -7.62 -13.07
C LEU A 73 -0.34 -6.23 -13.65
N ALA A 74 0.65 -5.35 -13.78
CA ALA A 74 0.49 -3.99 -14.28
C ALA A 74 1.31 -3.79 -15.57
N ASP A 75 0.93 -2.79 -16.35
CA ASP A 75 1.70 -2.39 -17.53
C ASP A 75 3.07 -1.85 -17.09
N PRO A 76 4.20 -2.40 -17.60
CA PRO A 76 5.53 -1.98 -17.19
C PRO A 76 5.85 -0.52 -17.54
N ALA A 77 5.40 -0.02 -18.70
CA ALA A 77 5.67 1.34 -19.13
C ALA A 77 4.91 2.35 -18.25
N VAL A 78 3.63 2.08 -17.98
CA VAL A 78 2.81 2.89 -17.08
C VAL A 78 3.34 2.83 -15.65
N THR A 79 3.83 1.67 -15.19
CA THR A 79 4.46 1.52 -13.87
C THR A 79 5.70 2.38 -13.74
N GLU A 80 6.54 2.48 -14.78
CA GLU A 80 7.73 3.34 -14.76
C GLU A 80 7.35 4.83 -14.69
N GLU A 81 6.28 5.27 -15.36
CA GLU A 81 5.78 6.64 -15.23
C GLU A 81 5.30 6.95 -13.80
N TRP A 82 4.64 5.99 -13.14
CA TRP A 82 4.27 6.13 -11.73
C TRP A 82 5.48 6.22 -10.80
N ILE A 83 6.54 5.44 -11.06
CA ILE A 83 7.78 5.55 -10.29
C ILE A 83 8.38 6.96 -10.43
N LYS A 84 8.42 7.51 -11.65
CA LYS A 84 8.89 8.89 -11.89
C LYS A 84 8.02 9.91 -11.15
N TYR A 85 6.70 9.75 -11.20
CA TYR A 85 5.74 10.63 -10.52
C TYR A 85 6.00 10.69 -9.00
N PHE A 86 6.12 9.54 -8.33
CA PHE A 86 6.38 9.52 -6.89
C PHE A 86 7.77 10.05 -6.53
N ARG A 87 8.78 9.78 -7.35
CA ARG A 87 10.14 10.32 -7.14
C ARG A 87 10.21 11.83 -7.32
N ALA A 88 9.42 12.41 -8.20
CA ALA A 88 9.32 13.85 -8.36
C ALA A 88 8.74 14.56 -7.14
N ALA A 89 7.98 13.83 -6.30
CA ALA A 89 7.47 14.31 -5.01
C ALA A 89 8.44 14.06 -3.83
N ASP A 90 9.74 13.91 -4.11
CA ASP A 90 10.82 13.69 -3.12
C ASP A 90 10.59 12.46 -2.24
N ALA A 91 10.03 11.40 -2.80
CA ALA A 91 9.85 10.13 -2.12
C ALA A 91 10.49 8.98 -2.92
N GLY A 92 11.11 8.04 -2.23
CA GLY A 92 11.59 6.82 -2.85
C GLY A 92 10.43 6.02 -3.44
N CYS A 93 10.63 5.42 -4.62
CA CYS A 93 9.63 4.55 -5.22
C CYS A 93 10.27 3.38 -5.95
N VAL A 94 9.73 2.16 -5.73
CA VAL A 94 10.16 0.94 -6.40
C VAL A 94 8.96 0.08 -6.80
N ALA A 95 9.04 -0.56 -7.96
CA ALA A 95 8.07 -1.58 -8.36
C ALA A 95 8.53 -2.96 -7.88
N ILE A 96 7.59 -3.73 -7.35
CA ILE A 96 7.86 -5.08 -6.83
C ILE A 96 6.72 -6.05 -7.17
N SER A 97 7.06 -7.33 -7.16
CA SER A 97 6.09 -8.42 -6.98
C SER A 97 6.45 -9.16 -5.69
N ALA A 98 5.61 -9.03 -4.67
CA ALA A 98 5.85 -9.65 -3.37
C ALA A 98 5.88 -11.20 -3.44
N LYS A 99 5.36 -11.79 -4.51
CA LYS A 99 5.39 -13.24 -4.76
C LYS A 99 6.71 -13.70 -5.38
N GLN A 100 7.43 -12.80 -6.05
CA GLN A 100 8.66 -13.14 -6.76
C GLN A 100 9.90 -12.99 -5.87
N LYS A 101 10.88 -13.86 -6.08
CA LYS A 101 12.20 -13.73 -5.44
C LYS A 101 12.86 -12.43 -5.89
N GLY A 102 13.38 -11.65 -4.96
CA GLY A 102 14.08 -10.39 -5.27
C GLY A 102 13.32 -9.11 -4.93
N GLY A 103 11.98 -9.12 -4.91
CA GLY A 103 11.19 -7.92 -4.57
C GLY A 103 11.53 -7.34 -3.19
N ALA A 104 11.73 -8.20 -2.20
CA ALA A 104 12.16 -7.78 -0.87
C ALA A 104 13.56 -7.13 -0.86
N ASN A 105 14.49 -7.62 -1.67
CA ASN A 105 15.85 -7.06 -1.75
C ASN A 105 15.84 -5.67 -2.41
N ALA A 106 15.01 -5.46 -3.42
CA ALA A 106 14.83 -4.15 -4.04
C ALA A 106 14.32 -3.12 -3.02
N VAL A 107 13.35 -3.52 -2.18
CA VAL A 107 12.85 -2.64 -1.10
C VAL A 107 13.92 -2.39 -0.05
N LYS A 108 14.69 -3.40 0.39
CA LYS A 108 15.79 -3.23 1.35
C LYS A 108 16.82 -2.22 0.84
N ALA A 109 17.27 -2.35 -0.41
CA ALA A 109 18.20 -1.43 -1.04
C ALA A 109 17.63 0.00 -1.15
N ALA A 110 16.35 0.12 -1.47
CA ALA A 110 15.69 1.42 -1.54
C ALA A 110 15.58 2.09 -0.16
N ILE A 111 15.25 1.34 0.90
CA ILE A 111 15.23 1.86 2.28
C ILE A 111 16.62 2.34 2.68
N GLU A 112 17.66 1.55 2.43
CA GLU A 112 19.05 1.93 2.73
C GLU A 112 19.44 3.23 2.01
N LYS A 113 19.06 3.38 0.75
CA LYS A 113 19.31 4.59 -0.03
C LYS A 113 18.59 5.81 0.54
N GLU A 114 17.28 5.70 0.82
CA GLU A 114 16.49 6.80 1.37
C GLU A 114 16.95 7.22 2.77
N LEU A 115 17.49 6.30 3.55
CA LEU A 115 17.95 6.56 4.91
C LEU A 115 19.47 6.73 5.03
N ALA A 116 20.21 6.85 3.91
CA ALA A 116 21.68 6.90 3.91
C ALA A 116 22.22 7.94 4.89
N GLY A 117 21.70 9.17 4.85
CA GLY A 117 22.14 10.24 5.77
C GLY A 117 21.79 10.00 7.25
N LEU A 118 20.74 9.25 7.54
CA LEU A 118 20.42 8.84 8.92
C LEU A 118 21.37 7.75 9.40
N LEU A 119 21.63 6.76 8.55
CA LEU A 119 22.52 5.63 8.86
C LEU A 119 23.96 6.11 9.07
N GLU A 120 24.44 7.03 8.25
CA GLU A 120 25.75 7.66 8.40
C GLU A 120 25.86 8.40 9.74
N ARG A 121 24.90 9.22 10.09
CA ARG A 121 24.86 9.91 11.41
C ARG A 121 24.87 8.95 12.59
N ARG A 122 24.18 7.81 12.49
CA ARG A 122 24.18 6.76 13.51
C ARG A 122 25.55 6.08 13.62
N GLN A 123 26.16 5.78 12.49
CA GLN A 123 27.50 5.19 12.45
C GLN A 123 28.53 6.10 13.11
N ASN A 124 28.50 7.40 12.79
CA ASN A 124 29.40 8.42 13.38
C ASN A 124 29.20 8.60 14.90
N ARG A 125 28.01 8.24 15.44
CA ARG A 125 27.71 8.27 16.88
C ARG A 125 27.94 6.93 17.57
N GLY A 126 28.57 5.95 16.92
CA GLY A 126 28.81 4.62 17.49
C GLY A 126 27.58 3.72 17.58
N MET A 127 26.47 4.08 16.95
CA MET A 127 25.21 3.31 16.91
C MET A 127 25.03 2.53 15.59
N GLY A 128 26.12 2.22 14.91
CA GLY A 128 26.08 1.56 13.58
C GLY A 128 25.46 0.16 13.55
N GLY A 129 25.28 -0.48 14.71
CA GLY A 129 24.62 -1.79 14.81
C GLY A 129 23.11 -1.74 15.08
N ALA A 130 22.51 -0.57 15.26
CA ALA A 130 21.09 -0.44 15.51
C ALA A 130 20.27 -0.76 14.25
N LYS A 131 19.26 -1.62 14.38
CA LYS A 131 18.35 -1.92 13.29
C LYS A 131 17.50 -0.71 12.90
N THR A 132 17.20 -0.60 11.62
CA THR A 132 16.32 0.44 11.10
C THR A 132 14.87 0.03 11.31
N GLN A 133 14.10 0.88 11.98
CA GLN A 133 12.69 0.65 12.26
C GLN A 133 11.83 1.28 11.17
N VAL A 134 11.00 0.47 10.50
CA VAL A 134 10.18 0.91 9.37
C VAL A 134 8.74 0.51 9.58
N MET A 135 7.81 1.48 9.54
CA MET A 135 6.37 1.22 9.58
C MET A 135 5.88 0.81 8.21
N LEU A 136 5.29 -0.39 8.11
CA LEU A 136 4.66 -0.89 6.88
C LEU A 136 3.17 -0.58 6.89
N CYS A 137 2.75 0.22 5.93
CA CYS A 137 1.38 0.68 5.76
C CYS A 137 0.80 0.29 4.39
N GLY A 138 -0.51 0.38 4.26
CA GLY A 138 -1.22 0.22 2.99
C GLY A 138 -2.67 -0.20 3.19
N ILE A 139 -3.42 -0.19 2.11
CA ILE A 139 -4.83 -0.59 2.09
C ILE A 139 -5.00 -2.10 2.32
N PRO A 140 -6.21 -2.59 2.63
CA PRO A 140 -6.49 -4.02 2.66
C PRO A 140 -6.16 -4.69 1.31
N ASN A 141 -5.74 -5.94 1.34
CA ASN A 141 -5.47 -6.79 0.17
C ASN A 141 -4.40 -6.27 -0.82
N VAL A 142 -3.65 -5.22 -0.47
CA VAL A 142 -2.51 -4.73 -1.26
C VAL A 142 -1.31 -5.70 -1.29
N GLY A 143 -1.32 -6.72 -0.41
CA GLY A 143 -0.30 -7.75 -0.35
C GLY A 143 0.73 -7.58 0.77
N LYS A 144 0.41 -6.84 1.86
CA LYS A 144 1.31 -6.64 3.01
C LYS A 144 1.82 -7.95 3.62
N SER A 145 0.92 -8.87 3.94
CA SER A 145 1.30 -10.17 4.55
C SER A 145 2.21 -10.99 3.62
N THR A 146 1.93 -11.00 2.32
CA THR A 146 2.80 -11.66 1.33
C THR A 146 4.18 -11.02 1.28
N PHE A 147 4.22 -9.67 1.28
CA PHE A 147 5.46 -8.91 1.30
C PHE A 147 6.30 -9.22 2.56
N ILE A 148 5.68 -9.21 3.74
CA ILE A 148 6.33 -9.51 5.01
C ILE A 148 6.95 -10.90 4.99
N ASN A 149 6.21 -11.91 4.53
CA ASN A 149 6.72 -13.28 4.45
C ASN A 149 7.96 -13.38 3.55
N THR A 150 7.94 -12.68 2.41
CA THR A 150 9.09 -12.64 1.49
C THR A 150 10.24 -11.81 2.06
N PHE A 151 9.94 -10.70 2.72
CA PHE A 151 10.94 -9.81 3.32
C PHE A 151 11.67 -10.45 4.50
N ALA A 152 10.96 -11.20 5.33
CA ALA A 152 11.51 -11.91 6.48
C ALA A 152 12.28 -13.19 6.12
N GLY A 153 12.08 -13.72 4.90
CA GLY A 153 12.66 -15.00 4.47
C GLY A 153 11.93 -16.21 5.05
N SER A 154 12.25 -17.39 4.52
CA SER A 154 11.56 -18.66 4.82
C SER A 154 11.61 -19.12 6.28
N ALA A 155 12.53 -18.59 7.10
CA ALA A 155 12.66 -18.97 8.51
C ALA A 155 11.48 -18.52 9.40
N ARG A 156 10.67 -17.56 8.96
CA ARG A 156 9.52 -17.01 9.71
C ARG A 156 8.14 -17.35 9.14
N ALA A 157 8.07 -17.94 7.98
CA ALA A 157 6.81 -18.40 7.38
C ALA A 157 6.01 -19.38 8.29
N LYS A 158 6.67 -19.96 9.31
CA LYS A 158 6.05 -20.86 10.29
C LYS A 158 5.33 -20.18 11.47
N ALA A 159 5.54 -18.87 11.68
CA ALA A 159 4.94 -18.16 12.82
C ALA A 159 3.70 -17.30 12.44
N ALA A 160 3.44 -17.09 11.17
CA ALA A 160 2.28 -16.34 10.67
C ALA A 160 1.23 -17.32 10.10
N ASP A 161 0.61 -18.11 10.98
CA ASP A 161 -0.52 -18.95 10.62
C ASP A 161 -1.76 -18.08 10.33
N ARG A 162 -1.97 -17.76 9.09
CA ARG A 162 -3.13 -17.32 8.30
C ARG A 162 -2.87 -16.01 7.53
N PRO A 163 -2.80 -16.08 6.20
CA PRO A 163 -2.78 -14.90 5.35
C PRO A 163 -4.12 -14.16 5.46
N GLY A 164 -4.05 -12.85 5.72
CA GLY A 164 -5.20 -11.96 5.52
C GLY A 164 -5.84 -11.33 6.75
N VAL A 165 -5.42 -11.62 7.98
CA VAL A 165 -6.04 -11.03 9.18
C VAL A 165 -4.99 -10.58 10.20
N THR A 166 -4.31 -9.47 9.93
CA THR A 166 -3.53 -8.78 10.96
C THR A 166 -4.50 -8.02 11.87
N LYS A 167 -4.81 -8.59 13.05
CA LYS A 167 -5.76 -7.98 14.01
C LYS A 167 -5.12 -6.89 14.88
N GLY A 168 -3.79 -6.68 14.82
CA GLY A 168 -3.06 -5.69 15.60
C GLY A 168 -1.68 -5.40 15.00
N LYS A 169 -0.92 -4.49 15.59
CA LYS A 169 0.47 -4.22 15.18
C LYS A 169 1.36 -5.42 15.49
N GLN A 170 2.30 -5.72 14.61
CA GLN A 170 3.28 -6.78 14.79
C GLN A 170 4.65 -6.34 14.32
N TRP A 171 5.68 -6.62 15.13
CA TRP A 171 7.07 -6.42 14.72
C TRP A 171 7.62 -7.67 14.02
N VAL A 172 8.25 -7.46 12.86
CA VAL A 172 8.93 -8.48 12.09
C VAL A 172 10.38 -8.07 11.92
N SER A 173 11.28 -8.79 12.61
CA SER A 173 12.69 -8.48 12.64
C SER A 173 13.48 -9.26 11.58
N THR A 174 14.40 -8.58 10.92
CA THR A 174 15.42 -9.14 10.04
C THR A 174 16.81 -8.72 10.54
N ASP A 175 17.86 -9.04 9.82
CA ASP A 175 19.24 -8.68 10.25
C ASP A 175 19.43 -7.18 10.41
N LYS A 176 18.94 -6.38 9.44
CA LYS A 176 19.14 -4.93 9.39
C LYS A 176 17.90 -4.10 9.70
N PHE A 177 16.70 -4.69 9.61
CA PHE A 177 15.43 -3.98 9.68
C PHE A 177 14.49 -4.62 10.69
N ASP A 178 13.76 -3.77 11.39
CA ASP A 178 12.56 -4.14 12.13
C ASP A 178 11.35 -3.50 11.45
N LEU A 179 10.49 -4.32 10.85
CA LEU A 179 9.25 -3.86 10.22
C LEU A 179 8.11 -3.88 11.23
N LEU A 180 7.44 -2.75 11.40
CA LEU A 180 6.18 -2.66 12.13
C LEU A 180 5.03 -2.84 11.17
N ASP A 181 4.44 -4.04 11.15
CA ASP A 181 3.27 -4.33 10.31
C ASP A 181 2.02 -3.71 10.92
N MET A 182 1.38 -2.85 10.13
CA MET A 182 0.12 -2.21 10.49
C MET A 182 -1.05 -2.85 9.74
N PRO A 183 -2.21 -3.05 10.40
CA PRO A 183 -3.40 -3.53 9.70
C PRO A 183 -3.76 -2.64 8.51
N GLY A 184 -4.32 -3.23 7.46
CA GLY A 184 -4.78 -2.48 6.30
C GLY A 184 -5.93 -1.55 6.64
N VAL A 185 -5.87 -0.31 6.16
CA VAL A 185 -6.93 0.67 6.39
C VAL A 185 -7.33 1.37 5.10
N LEU A 186 -8.63 1.62 4.98
CA LEU A 186 -9.20 2.57 4.04
C LEU A 186 -9.47 3.90 4.75
N TRP A 187 -10.12 4.84 4.09
CA TRP A 187 -10.55 6.12 4.66
C TRP A 187 -12.06 6.29 4.54
N LYS A 188 -12.61 7.23 5.31
CA LYS A 188 -14.07 7.30 5.55
C LYS A 188 -14.90 7.64 4.31
N LYS A 189 -14.36 8.46 3.42
CA LYS A 189 -15.08 8.95 2.25
C LYS A 189 -14.14 8.95 1.06
N PHE A 190 -14.53 8.25 0.00
CA PHE A 190 -13.78 8.27 -1.25
C PHE A 190 -14.11 9.54 -2.04
N ASP A 191 -13.06 10.19 -2.57
CA ASP A 191 -13.19 11.48 -3.26
C ASP A 191 -13.83 11.35 -4.64
N SER A 192 -13.83 10.15 -5.22
CA SER A 192 -14.45 9.89 -6.50
C SER A 192 -15.00 8.47 -6.62
N LYS A 193 -15.97 8.30 -7.52
CA LYS A 193 -16.51 7.00 -7.92
C LYS A 193 -15.39 6.09 -8.48
N THR A 194 -14.50 6.65 -9.28
CA THR A 194 -13.37 5.90 -9.87
C THR A 194 -12.49 5.27 -8.81
N ILE A 195 -12.16 5.99 -7.74
CA ILE A 195 -11.37 5.45 -6.62
C ILE A 195 -12.11 4.29 -5.96
N ALA A 196 -13.40 4.47 -5.65
CA ALA A 196 -14.23 3.43 -5.04
C ALA A 196 -14.31 2.16 -5.91
N SER A 197 -14.56 2.32 -7.21
CA SER A 197 -14.63 1.20 -8.17
C SER A 197 -13.28 0.49 -8.28
N ASN A 198 -12.18 1.22 -8.41
CA ASN A 198 -10.84 0.65 -8.49
C ASN A 198 -10.49 -0.17 -7.23
N LEU A 199 -10.83 0.34 -6.05
CA LEU A 199 -10.62 -0.37 -4.78
C LEU A 199 -11.49 -1.62 -4.67
N ALA A 200 -12.71 -1.59 -5.21
CA ALA A 200 -13.61 -2.74 -5.28
C ALA A 200 -13.06 -3.80 -6.26
N PHE A 201 -12.62 -3.41 -7.46
CA PHE A 201 -12.05 -4.33 -8.46
C PHE A 201 -10.85 -5.12 -7.95
N ILE A 202 -10.03 -4.54 -7.07
CA ILE A 202 -8.89 -5.25 -6.47
C ILE A 202 -9.23 -5.97 -5.16
N GLY A 203 -10.51 -5.97 -4.74
CA GLY A 203 -10.98 -6.63 -3.52
C GLY A 203 -10.52 -5.95 -2.23
N SER A 204 -10.22 -4.64 -2.23
CA SER A 204 -9.88 -3.89 -1.01
C SER A 204 -11.12 -3.51 -0.20
N ILE A 205 -12.29 -3.47 -0.84
CA ILE A 205 -13.61 -3.29 -0.24
C ILE A 205 -14.28 -4.66 -0.21
N LYS A 206 -15.06 -4.95 0.83
CA LYS A 206 -15.79 -6.22 0.94
C LYS A 206 -16.99 -6.24 0.00
N ASP A 207 -17.24 -7.41 -0.59
CA ASP A 207 -18.32 -7.63 -1.54
C ASP A 207 -19.73 -7.44 -0.93
N ASP A 208 -19.86 -7.71 0.38
CA ASP A 208 -21.13 -7.63 1.12
C ASP A 208 -21.81 -6.23 1.07
N ILE A 209 -21.03 -5.19 0.69
CA ILE A 209 -21.49 -3.79 0.65
C ILE A 209 -21.53 -3.23 -0.77
N LEU A 210 -21.28 -4.07 -1.77
CA LEU A 210 -21.20 -3.70 -3.17
C LEU A 210 -22.36 -4.32 -3.95
N ASP A 211 -22.89 -3.57 -4.90
CA ASP A 211 -23.70 -4.15 -5.97
C ASP A 211 -22.74 -4.81 -6.97
N VAL A 212 -22.65 -6.14 -6.90
CA VAL A 212 -21.71 -6.94 -7.69
C VAL A 212 -22.07 -6.89 -9.19
N GLU A 213 -23.36 -6.80 -9.54
CA GLU A 213 -23.79 -6.71 -10.94
C GLU A 213 -23.37 -5.38 -11.55
N GLU A 214 -23.62 -4.27 -10.84
CA GLU A 214 -23.18 -2.95 -11.28
C GLU A 214 -21.65 -2.86 -11.34
N LEU A 215 -20.95 -3.42 -10.36
CA LEU A 215 -19.49 -3.48 -10.36
C LEU A 215 -18.95 -4.25 -11.58
N ALA A 216 -19.56 -5.38 -11.91
CA ALA A 216 -19.19 -6.17 -13.09
C ALA A 216 -19.41 -5.40 -14.38
N MET A 217 -20.53 -4.69 -14.52
CA MET A 217 -20.80 -3.84 -15.68
C MET A 217 -19.78 -2.71 -15.82
N ASN A 218 -19.44 -2.04 -14.72
CA ASN A 218 -18.40 -1.00 -14.71
C ASN A 218 -17.02 -1.56 -15.10
N LEU A 219 -16.68 -2.77 -14.65
CA LEU A 219 -15.42 -3.42 -15.03
C LEU A 219 -15.40 -3.76 -16.53
N LEU A 220 -16.50 -4.27 -17.08
CA LEU A 220 -16.60 -4.55 -18.52
C LEU A 220 -16.44 -3.27 -19.36
N ASP A 221 -17.01 -2.16 -18.91
CA ASP A 221 -16.85 -0.86 -19.58
C ASP A 221 -15.39 -0.37 -19.53
N GLU A 222 -14.70 -0.52 -18.41
CA GLU A 222 -13.27 -0.19 -18.30
C GLU A 222 -12.40 -1.07 -19.18
N VAL A 223 -12.64 -2.39 -19.19
CA VAL A 223 -11.90 -3.32 -20.05
C VAL A 223 -12.15 -2.99 -21.53
N ARG A 224 -13.40 -2.67 -21.91
CA ARG A 224 -13.75 -2.27 -23.27
C ARG A 224 -13.04 -1.00 -23.73
N ARG A 225 -12.88 -0.01 -22.86
CA ARG A 225 -12.19 1.26 -23.16
C ARG A 225 -10.67 1.09 -23.28
N ASN A 226 -10.08 0.23 -22.46
CA ASN A 226 -8.64 0.12 -22.30
C ASN A 226 -8.03 -1.10 -23.00
N CYS A 227 -8.84 -2.08 -23.41
CA CYS A 227 -8.36 -3.31 -24.05
C CYS A 227 -8.83 -3.39 -25.52
N LEU A 228 -7.90 -3.13 -26.45
CA LEU A 228 -8.14 -3.17 -27.90
C LEU A 228 -8.60 -4.54 -28.44
N LEU A 229 -8.43 -5.62 -27.67
CA LEU A 229 -8.84 -6.98 -28.05
C LEU A 229 -10.36 -7.17 -28.16
N TYR A 230 -11.16 -6.25 -27.58
CA TYR A 230 -12.63 -6.33 -27.59
C TYR A 230 -13.30 -5.29 -28.50
N THR A 231 -12.54 -4.56 -29.32
CA THR A 231 -13.05 -3.51 -30.23
C THR A 231 -13.01 -3.89 -31.68
N SER A 232 -12.72 -5.16 -32.02
CA SER A 232 -12.80 -5.70 -33.39
C SER A 232 -14.05 -6.52 -33.60
#